data_15ca75b87a4efb08d6160a110cb63cf7
#
_entry.id   15ca75b87a4efb08d6160a110cb63cf7
#
_cell.length_a   1.000
_cell.length_b   1.000
_cell.length_c   1.000
_cell.angle_alpha   90.00
_cell.angle_beta   90.00
_cell.angle_gamma   90.00
#
_symmetry.space_group_name_H-M   'P 1'
#
loop_
_entity.id
_entity.type
_entity.pdbx_description
1 polymer ?
#
loop_
_entity_poly.entity_id
_entity_poly.type
_entity_poly.pdbx_seq_one_letter_code
_entity_poly.pdbx_strand_id
1 'polypeptide(L)'
;MNSLVIILIAVVVLGAGYLGYGRWLAKKWGVDPNAKTPAVANEDGKDYVPSSKLTVFAHQFSSIAGAGPVQGPIIAAMFGWVPVLLWLLVGGVFFGAVQDFGSLYASVKNGGKSIGLVIEKYIGKAGRRFFSLFCWLFTLLVIAAFTSMVSSTFNGFTAGADGAVTKNFNGAAAATVSMLFIVVAMVFGVVMKTCKNMKEWLKAIVAIVLIVAMFAVGMKCPWYLNGDQWNYVIMAYLFLASVLPMWLLMQPRDYMTTFMLIGMLVGAFVGVLVGHPDMNLNAFNGFTVVSSTGVKSYLFPTLFVTIACGAVSGFHSLVSSGTSSKTVKNEKDMLFVGYGAMILETLLGVISLIVVGAVAVGGKAPEGLTPFQIFSQGIAGFLEKFGLPNSVANVFMTMCVSALALTSLDSVARIGRMSFQELFMGDTTDTSKMPVWQKILTNKYFATVITLFFGYLLCKGGYSNVWPLFGSANQMLAALVLIGVAVFLKATNRKHAMLYPPMLIMLAVTFTAIVFNVIGNVQKFQAGTATFLVEGLQLIVAVFLIVLGIIVAITCIKKLVLMKKENAEKAEA
;
A
#
# COMPACT_ATOMS: atom_id res chain seq x y z
N MET A 1 -1.59 -14.47 -26.58
CA MET A 1 -0.84 -13.21 -26.86
C MET A 1 0.45 -13.26 -26.07
N ASN A 2 1.58 -12.90 -26.68
CA ASN A 2 2.88 -12.96 -26.01
C ASN A 2 2.98 -11.84 -24.95
N SER A 3 3.40 -12.17 -23.75
CA SER A 3 3.57 -11.24 -22.62
C SER A 3 4.58 -10.13 -22.89
N LEU A 4 5.54 -10.37 -23.81
CA LEU A 4 6.51 -9.36 -24.23
C LEU A 4 5.82 -8.11 -24.81
N VAL A 5 4.73 -8.29 -25.56
CA VAL A 5 3.98 -7.17 -26.14
C VAL A 5 3.32 -6.37 -25.02
N ILE A 6 2.77 -7.04 -24.01
CA ILE A 6 2.10 -6.38 -22.86
C ILE A 6 3.10 -5.53 -22.07
N ILE A 7 4.28 -6.08 -21.76
CA ILE A 7 5.28 -5.34 -20.99
C ILE A 7 5.86 -4.17 -21.76
N LEU A 8 6.07 -4.31 -23.08
CA LEU A 8 6.53 -3.21 -23.94
C LEU A 8 5.50 -2.09 -24.03
N ILE A 9 4.21 -2.41 -24.21
CA ILE A 9 3.11 -1.43 -24.17
C ILE A 9 3.13 -0.71 -22.81
N ALA A 10 3.24 -1.46 -21.70
CA ALA A 10 3.27 -0.87 -20.37
C ALA A 10 4.45 0.09 -20.20
N VAL A 11 5.66 -0.31 -20.56
CA VAL A 11 6.86 0.54 -20.46
C VAL A 11 6.72 1.81 -21.28
N VAL A 12 6.20 1.72 -22.52
CA VAL A 12 5.97 2.89 -23.37
C VAL A 12 4.91 3.82 -22.78
N VAL A 13 3.76 3.30 -22.38
CA VAL A 13 2.66 4.11 -21.82
C VAL A 13 3.07 4.76 -20.49
N LEU A 14 3.67 3.99 -19.59
CA LEU A 14 4.11 4.48 -18.28
C LEU A 14 5.26 5.49 -18.43
N GLY A 15 6.20 5.24 -19.35
CA GLY A 15 7.27 6.17 -19.68
C GLY A 15 6.75 7.47 -20.27
N ALA A 16 5.82 7.40 -21.22
CA ALA A 16 5.15 8.57 -21.80
C ALA A 16 4.34 9.34 -20.72
N GLY A 17 3.67 8.63 -19.84
CA GLY A 17 2.97 9.21 -18.69
C GLY A 17 3.91 10.02 -17.78
N TYR A 18 5.07 9.46 -17.44
CA TYR A 18 6.06 10.15 -16.60
C TYR A 18 6.70 11.34 -17.31
N LEU A 19 7.21 11.14 -18.55
CA LEU A 19 7.94 12.15 -19.29
C LEU A 19 7.04 13.26 -19.85
N GLY A 20 5.81 12.94 -20.23
CA GLY A 20 4.83 13.89 -20.77
C GLY A 20 3.97 14.49 -19.66
N TYR A 21 2.99 13.71 -19.20
CA TYR A 21 1.95 14.19 -18.27
C TYR A 21 2.52 14.58 -16.89
N GLY A 22 3.40 13.77 -16.31
CA GLY A 22 4.00 14.06 -15.01
C GLY A 22 4.83 15.35 -15.02
N ARG A 23 5.68 15.55 -16.02
CA ARG A 23 6.48 16.79 -16.17
C ARG A 23 5.60 18.00 -16.44
N TRP A 24 4.55 17.85 -17.26
CA TRP A 24 3.56 18.89 -17.50
C TRP A 24 2.87 19.31 -16.20
N LEU A 25 2.48 18.33 -15.36
CA LEU A 25 1.84 18.55 -14.07
C LEU A 25 2.76 19.33 -13.11
N ALA A 26 4.01 18.92 -12.99
CA ALA A 26 5.01 19.58 -12.15
C ALA A 26 5.22 21.06 -12.56
N LYS A 27 5.27 21.32 -13.88
CA LYS A 27 5.34 22.68 -14.42
C LYS A 27 4.09 23.50 -14.11
N LYS A 28 2.90 22.90 -14.24
CA LYS A 28 1.60 23.58 -13.98
C LYS A 28 1.39 23.91 -12.51
N TRP A 29 1.93 23.10 -11.60
CA TRP A 29 1.83 23.34 -10.16
C TRP A 29 2.95 24.25 -9.63
N GLY A 30 3.93 24.60 -10.45
CA GLY A 30 4.99 25.54 -10.07
C GLY A 30 5.98 24.92 -9.09
N VAL A 31 6.53 23.75 -9.44
CA VAL A 31 7.68 23.18 -8.73
C VAL A 31 8.88 24.08 -8.93
N ASP A 32 9.49 24.56 -7.84
CA ASP A 32 10.62 25.47 -7.85
C ASP A 32 11.89 24.78 -7.32
N PRO A 33 12.87 24.50 -8.19
CA PRO A 33 14.15 23.90 -7.77
C PRO A 33 14.95 24.71 -6.78
N ASN A 34 14.69 26.03 -6.67
CA ASN A 34 15.43 26.94 -5.79
C ASN A 34 14.75 27.11 -4.42
N ALA A 35 13.51 26.63 -4.27
CA ALA A 35 12.80 26.71 -3.00
C ALA A 35 13.42 25.78 -1.95
N LYS A 36 13.59 26.28 -0.73
CA LYS A 36 14.00 25.46 0.41
C LYS A 36 12.85 24.52 0.81
N THR A 37 13.11 23.21 0.81
CA THR A 37 12.15 22.22 1.28
C THR A 37 12.09 22.19 2.81
N PRO A 38 11.01 21.67 3.40
CA PRO A 38 10.90 21.48 4.84
C PRO A 38 12.02 20.64 5.44
N ALA A 39 12.51 19.65 4.69
CA ALA A 39 13.65 18.82 5.08
C ALA A 39 14.89 19.67 5.41
N VAL A 40 15.15 20.71 4.60
CA VAL A 40 16.30 21.61 4.77
C VAL A 40 15.99 22.75 5.74
N ALA A 41 14.75 23.29 5.71
CA ALA A 41 14.38 24.44 6.53
C ALA A 41 14.19 24.09 8.02
N ASN A 42 13.72 22.89 8.30
CA ASN A 42 13.37 22.40 9.64
C ASN A 42 14.24 21.22 10.06
N GLU A 43 15.47 21.10 9.52
CA GLU A 43 16.35 19.97 9.81
C GLU A 43 16.57 19.81 11.32
N ASP A 44 16.19 18.66 11.87
CA ASP A 44 16.30 18.32 13.29
C ASP A 44 17.08 17.01 13.55
N GLY A 45 17.52 16.34 12.47
CA GLY A 45 18.24 15.06 12.54
C GLY A 45 17.40 13.88 13.04
N LYS A 46 16.08 14.05 13.17
CA LYS A 46 15.13 13.01 13.64
C LYS A 46 14.03 12.77 12.64
N ASP A 47 13.15 13.73 12.45
CA ASP A 47 12.01 13.67 11.53
C ASP A 47 12.33 14.38 10.20
N TYR A 48 13.00 15.53 10.27
CA TYR A 48 13.42 16.31 9.11
C TYR A 48 14.90 16.07 8.82
N VAL A 49 15.15 15.20 7.82
CA VAL A 49 16.52 14.78 7.45
C VAL A 49 16.68 14.87 5.94
N PRO A 50 17.37 15.92 5.42
CA PRO A 50 17.63 16.06 4.00
C PRO A 50 18.38 14.85 3.45
N SER A 51 17.75 14.12 2.54
CA SER A 51 18.29 12.88 1.99
C SER A 51 18.51 12.97 0.48
N SER A 52 19.34 12.08 -0.07
CA SER A 52 19.55 12.00 -1.52
C SER A 52 18.27 11.59 -2.23
N LYS A 53 18.11 12.03 -3.49
CA LYS A 53 16.96 11.68 -4.35
C LYS A 53 16.67 10.19 -4.38
N LEU A 54 17.71 9.36 -4.51
CA LEU A 54 17.56 7.89 -4.58
C LEU A 54 17.15 7.30 -3.22
N THR A 55 17.68 7.83 -2.12
CA THR A 55 17.31 7.39 -0.78
C THR A 55 15.82 7.65 -0.50
N VAL A 56 15.34 8.85 -0.83
CA VAL A 56 13.92 9.21 -0.64
C VAL A 56 13.02 8.38 -1.56
N PHE A 57 13.44 8.18 -2.82
CA PHE A 57 12.70 7.32 -3.76
C PHE A 57 12.63 5.87 -3.26
N ALA A 58 13.74 5.31 -2.81
CA ALA A 58 13.79 3.95 -2.28
C ALA A 58 12.85 3.79 -1.07
N HIS A 59 12.87 4.74 -0.14
CA HIS A 59 11.95 4.76 0.99
C HIS A 59 10.48 4.89 0.56
N GLN A 60 10.16 5.83 -0.33
CA GLN A 60 8.81 6.00 -0.87
C GLN A 60 8.34 4.71 -1.53
N PHE A 61 9.15 4.17 -2.47
CA PHE A 61 8.78 3.00 -3.25
C PHE A 61 8.64 1.73 -2.39
N SER A 62 9.58 1.46 -1.47
CA SER A 62 9.49 0.30 -0.58
C SER A 62 8.30 0.37 0.38
N SER A 63 7.86 1.59 0.73
CA SER A 63 6.72 1.78 1.63
C SER A 63 5.38 1.66 0.92
N ILE A 64 5.27 2.10 -0.35
CA ILE A 64 4.03 2.04 -1.12
C ILE A 64 3.85 0.69 -1.82
N ALA A 65 4.92 0.12 -2.40
CA ALA A 65 4.90 -1.16 -3.10
C ALA A 65 4.74 -2.33 -2.12
N GLY A 66 3.60 -2.38 -1.45
CA GLY A 66 3.24 -3.45 -0.52
C GLY A 66 2.67 -4.69 -1.22
N ALA A 67 1.73 -5.36 -0.55
CA ALA A 67 1.02 -6.53 -1.07
C ALA A 67 0.11 -6.19 -2.27
N GLY A 68 -0.39 -4.96 -2.33
CA GLY A 68 -1.44 -4.56 -3.26
C GLY A 68 -1.14 -4.71 -4.74
N PRO A 69 0.02 -4.24 -5.26
CA PRO A 69 0.35 -4.35 -6.68
C PRO A 69 0.57 -5.80 -7.14
N VAL A 70 0.86 -6.70 -6.23
CA VAL A 70 0.93 -8.14 -6.53
C VAL A 70 -0.45 -8.77 -6.47
N GLN A 71 -1.17 -8.58 -5.38
CA GLN A 71 -2.43 -9.25 -5.12
C GLN A 71 -3.57 -8.75 -6.00
N GLY A 72 -3.69 -7.43 -6.17
CA GLY A 72 -4.81 -6.82 -6.88
C GLY A 72 -4.99 -7.34 -8.31
N PRO A 73 -3.97 -7.26 -9.17
CA PRO A 73 -4.05 -7.75 -10.54
C PRO A 73 -4.30 -9.25 -10.63
N ILE A 74 -3.76 -10.07 -9.73
CA ILE A 74 -3.96 -11.52 -9.71
C ILE A 74 -5.42 -11.84 -9.39
N ILE A 75 -6.02 -11.21 -8.39
CA ILE A 75 -7.43 -11.41 -8.05
C ILE A 75 -8.33 -10.87 -9.17
N ALA A 76 -8.03 -9.69 -9.70
CA ALA A 76 -8.83 -9.06 -10.75
C ALA A 76 -8.74 -9.77 -12.11
N ALA A 77 -7.77 -10.67 -12.30
CA ALA A 77 -7.61 -11.48 -13.50
C ALA A 77 -8.87 -12.33 -13.83
N MET A 78 -9.78 -12.52 -12.85
CA MET A 78 -11.09 -13.14 -13.11
C MET A 78 -11.90 -12.42 -14.20
N PHE A 79 -11.70 -11.12 -14.42
CA PHE A 79 -12.37 -10.35 -15.48
C PHE A 79 -11.67 -10.43 -16.84
N GLY A 80 -10.52 -11.09 -16.92
CA GLY A 80 -9.63 -11.16 -18.07
C GLY A 80 -8.50 -10.14 -18.01
N TRP A 81 -7.45 -10.34 -18.83
CA TRP A 81 -6.24 -9.53 -18.76
C TRP A 81 -6.40 -8.10 -19.34
N VAL A 82 -7.30 -7.90 -20.32
CA VAL A 82 -7.47 -6.59 -20.98
C VAL A 82 -8.01 -5.53 -20.03
N PRO A 83 -9.14 -5.72 -19.32
CA PRO A 83 -9.65 -4.71 -18.41
C PRO A 83 -8.69 -4.43 -17.23
N VAL A 84 -7.97 -5.46 -16.76
CA VAL A 84 -6.95 -5.30 -15.71
C VAL A 84 -5.80 -4.43 -16.20
N LEU A 85 -5.26 -4.70 -17.39
CA LEU A 85 -4.18 -3.91 -17.98
C LEU A 85 -4.59 -2.46 -18.22
N LEU A 86 -5.78 -2.24 -18.78
CA LEU A 86 -6.30 -0.89 -19.03
C LEU A 86 -6.43 -0.09 -17.74
N TRP A 87 -6.98 -0.70 -16.68
CA TRP A 87 -7.10 0.00 -15.40
C TRP A 87 -5.75 0.26 -14.74
N LEU A 88 -4.80 -0.66 -14.80
CA LEU A 88 -3.44 -0.43 -14.32
C LEU A 88 -2.80 0.78 -15.03
N LEU A 89 -2.82 0.82 -16.37
CA LEU A 89 -2.17 1.88 -17.13
C LEU A 89 -2.85 3.24 -16.95
N VAL A 90 -4.16 3.30 -17.10
CA VAL A 90 -4.92 4.56 -16.97
C VAL A 90 -4.96 5.03 -15.52
N GLY A 91 -5.26 4.12 -14.59
CA GLY A 91 -5.30 4.41 -13.16
C GLY A 91 -3.95 4.84 -12.62
N GLY A 92 -2.89 4.11 -12.95
CA GLY A 92 -1.53 4.42 -12.51
C GLY A 92 -1.04 5.79 -12.97
N VAL A 93 -1.24 6.13 -14.25
CA VAL A 93 -0.75 7.40 -14.84
C VAL A 93 -1.61 8.60 -14.40
N PHE A 94 -2.93 8.51 -14.54
CA PHE A 94 -3.81 9.68 -14.42
C PHE A 94 -4.46 9.85 -13.04
N PHE A 95 -4.43 8.81 -12.21
CA PHE A 95 -5.04 8.83 -10.88
C PHE A 95 -3.99 8.65 -9.78
N GLY A 96 -3.35 7.49 -9.70
CA GLY A 96 -2.43 7.16 -8.61
C GLY A 96 -1.20 8.05 -8.59
N ALA A 97 -0.47 8.16 -9.70
CA ALA A 97 0.73 8.99 -9.76
C ALA A 97 0.44 10.48 -9.55
N VAL A 98 -0.74 10.96 -10.00
CA VAL A 98 -1.19 12.34 -9.74
C VAL A 98 -1.48 12.55 -8.27
N GLN A 99 -2.13 11.59 -7.61
CA GLN A 99 -2.43 11.64 -6.19
C GLN A 99 -1.17 11.60 -5.33
N ASP A 100 -0.22 10.71 -5.64
CA ASP A 100 1.01 10.55 -4.88
C ASP A 100 1.90 11.77 -5.00
N PHE A 101 2.08 12.29 -6.21
CA PHE A 101 2.79 13.55 -6.44
C PHE A 101 2.06 14.73 -5.81
N GLY A 102 0.73 14.79 -5.90
CA GLY A 102 -0.10 15.85 -5.33
C GLY A 102 -0.04 15.92 -3.81
N SER A 103 -0.09 14.77 -3.14
CA SER A 103 0.01 14.70 -1.67
C SER A 103 1.42 15.06 -1.17
N LEU A 104 2.47 14.59 -1.86
CA LEU A 104 3.84 14.98 -1.57
C LEU A 104 4.04 16.50 -1.74
N TYR A 105 3.58 17.04 -2.88
CA TYR A 105 3.67 18.45 -3.20
C TYR A 105 2.92 19.32 -2.17
N ALA A 106 1.66 18.96 -1.86
CA ALA A 106 0.86 19.67 -0.87
C ALA A 106 1.52 19.66 0.51
N SER A 107 2.10 18.54 0.92
CA SER A 107 2.82 18.42 2.19
C SER A 107 4.09 19.28 2.22
N VAL A 108 4.95 19.20 1.20
CA VAL A 108 6.17 20.00 1.10
C VAL A 108 5.86 21.51 1.13
N LYS A 109 4.85 21.96 0.38
CA LYS A 109 4.42 23.36 0.39
C LYS A 109 3.74 23.81 1.70
N ASN A 110 3.39 22.89 2.59
CA ASN A 110 2.83 23.17 3.91
C ASN A 110 3.78 22.79 5.07
N GLY A 111 5.09 22.82 4.85
CA GLY A 111 6.08 22.59 5.90
C GLY A 111 6.29 21.15 6.30
N GLY A 112 6.01 20.18 5.39
CA GLY A 112 6.14 18.74 5.66
C GLY A 112 5.03 18.18 6.57
N LYS A 113 3.89 18.88 6.65
CA LYS A 113 2.73 18.44 7.46
C LYS A 113 2.01 17.27 6.78
N SER A 114 1.47 16.35 7.59
CA SER A 114 0.63 15.25 7.09
C SER A 114 -0.58 15.78 6.33
N ILE A 115 -1.12 14.98 5.42
CA ILE A 115 -2.29 15.38 4.63
C ILE A 115 -3.50 15.73 5.52
N GLY A 116 -3.65 15.09 6.67
CA GLY A 116 -4.68 15.43 7.67
C GLY A 116 -4.52 16.85 8.21
N LEU A 117 -3.29 17.27 8.51
CA LEU A 117 -2.99 18.64 8.95
C LEU A 117 -3.11 19.68 7.82
N VAL A 118 -2.85 19.26 6.57
CA VAL A 118 -3.13 20.10 5.39
C VAL A 118 -4.64 20.30 5.24
N ILE A 119 -5.44 19.23 5.41
CA ILE A 119 -6.91 19.30 5.42
C ILE A 119 -7.39 20.24 6.55
N GLU A 120 -6.84 20.14 7.77
CA GLU A 120 -7.19 21.05 8.86
C GLU A 120 -6.97 22.52 8.48
N LYS A 121 -5.82 22.83 7.91
CA LYS A 121 -5.45 24.21 7.55
C LYS A 121 -6.44 24.85 6.58
N TYR A 122 -6.96 24.08 5.62
CA TYR A 122 -7.81 24.63 4.55
C TYR A 122 -9.31 24.35 4.75
N ILE A 123 -9.68 23.34 5.56
CA ILE A 123 -11.05 22.84 5.71
C ILE A 123 -11.55 23.00 7.15
N GLY A 124 -10.64 22.96 8.14
CA GLY A 124 -10.93 23.18 9.56
C GLY A 124 -10.79 21.93 10.43
N LYS A 125 -10.86 22.14 11.76
CA LYS A 125 -10.61 21.11 12.78
C LYS A 125 -11.58 19.91 12.71
N ALA A 126 -12.84 20.15 12.39
CA ALA A 126 -13.82 19.06 12.22
C ALA A 126 -13.43 18.13 11.07
N GLY A 127 -13.01 18.69 9.91
CA GLY A 127 -12.51 17.93 8.77
C GLY A 127 -11.33 17.04 9.15
N ARG A 128 -10.37 17.53 9.95
CA ARG A 128 -9.25 16.73 10.45
C ARG A 128 -9.73 15.55 11.30
N ARG A 129 -10.60 15.78 12.28
CA ARG A 129 -11.07 14.70 13.17
C ARG A 129 -11.76 13.58 12.41
N PHE A 130 -12.67 13.93 11.49
CA PHE A 130 -13.34 12.93 10.64
C PHE A 130 -12.36 12.20 9.73
N PHE A 131 -11.40 12.92 9.15
CA PHE A 131 -10.36 12.32 8.33
C PHE A 131 -9.44 11.38 9.15
N SER A 132 -9.01 11.77 10.36
CA SER A 132 -8.18 10.92 11.24
C SER A 132 -8.94 9.66 11.69
N LEU A 133 -10.25 9.77 11.98
CA LEU A 133 -11.09 8.60 12.27
C LEU A 133 -11.20 7.67 11.05
N PHE A 134 -11.40 8.24 9.87
CA PHE A 134 -11.40 7.47 8.63
C PHE A 134 -10.06 6.74 8.42
N CYS A 135 -8.94 7.44 8.60
CA CYS A 135 -7.60 6.85 8.49
C CYS A 135 -7.39 5.73 9.51
N TRP A 136 -7.85 5.91 10.75
CA TRP A 136 -7.74 4.85 11.76
C TRP A 136 -8.52 3.60 11.37
N LEU A 137 -9.78 3.73 10.98
CA LEU A 137 -10.60 2.59 10.52
C LEU A 137 -9.99 1.91 9.29
N PHE A 138 -9.46 2.70 8.34
CA PHE A 138 -8.74 2.19 7.20
C PHE A 138 -7.51 1.37 7.60
N THR A 139 -6.72 1.84 8.58
CA THR A 139 -5.53 1.09 9.03
C THR A 139 -5.89 -0.25 9.67
N LEU A 140 -7.05 -0.37 10.34
CA LEU A 140 -7.55 -1.66 10.85
C LEU A 140 -7.77 -2.67 9.73
N LEU A 141 -8.36 -2.23 8.61
CA LEU A 141 -8.58 -3.09 7.44
C LEU A 141 -7.26 -3.52 6.78
N VAL A 142 -6.26 -2.63 6.72
CA VAL A 142 -4.94 -2.98 6.19
C VAL A 142 -4.26 -4.02 7.08
N ILE A 143 -4.27 -3.80 8.40
CA ILE A 143 -3.72 -4.76 9.37
C ILE A 143 -4.39 -6.11 9.19
N ALA A 144 -5.72 -6.15 9.10
CA ALA A 144 -6.48 -7.38 8.93
C ALA A 144 -6.14 -8.11 7.63
N ALA A 145 -6.22 -7.41 6.49
CA ALA A 145 -6.02 -8.00 5.17
C ALA A 145 -4.59 -8.52 4.97
N PHE A 146 -3.59 -7.70 5.30
CA PHE A 146 -2.19 -8.05 5.05
C PHE A 146 -1.67 -9.08 6.06
N THR A 147 -2.05 -8.99 7.33
CA THR A 147 -1.69 -10.03 8.32
C THR A 147 -2.26 -11.38 7.91
N SER A 148 -3.54 -11.44 7.55
CA SER A 148 -4.18 -12.68 7.10
C SER A 148 -3.52 -13.24 5.83
N MET A 149 -3.14 -12.37 4.87
CA MET A 149 -2.46 -12.79 3.65
C MET A 149 -1.08 -13.38 3.94
N VAL A 150 -0.27 -12.67 4.74
CA VAL A 150 1.09 -13.12 5.09
C VAL A 150 1.03 -14.42 5.89
N SER A 151 0.14 -14.52 6.88
CA SER A 151 0.00 -15.73 7.70
C SER A 151 -0.46 -16.94 6.89
N SER A 152 -1.37 -16.75 5.92
CA SER A 152 -1.78 -17.82 5.01
C SER A 152 -0.65 -18.25 4.08
N THR A 153 0.19 -17.31 3.64
CA THR A 153 1.36 -17.60 2.79
C THR A 153 2.46 -18.32 3.57
N PHE A 154 2.61 -18.01 4.85
CA PHE A 154 3.58 -18.62 5.76
C PHE A 154 3.13 -19.97 6.33
N ASN A 155 1.90 -20.39 6.03
CA ASN A 155 1.39 -21.66 6.56
C ASN A 155 2.31 -22.83 6.17
N GLY A 156 2.93 -23.45 7.17
CA GLY A 156 3.83 -24.59 7.02
C GLY A 156 3.11 -25.92 6.75
N PHE A 157 1.79 -25.92 6.60
CA PHE A 157 0.96 -27.11 6.38
C PHE A 157 -0.02 -26.86 5.23
N THR A 158 -0.23 -27.88 4.42
CA THR A 158 -1.21 -27.89 3.33
C THR A 158 -2.15 -29.08 3.53
N ALA A 159 -3.46 -28.86 3.48
CA ALA A 159 -4.45 -29.93 3.48
C ALA A 159 -4.55 -30.52 2.07
N GLY A 160 -4.34 -31.83 1.93
CA GLY A 160 -4.61 -32.56 0.71
C GLY A 160 -6.10 -32.75 0.46
N ALA A 161 -6.48 -33.15 -0.76
CA ALA A 161 -7.85 -33.45 -1.13
C ALA A 161 -8.47 -34.63 -0.32
N ASP A 162 -7.62 -35.47 0.22
CA ASP A 162 -7.92 -36.61 1.09
C ASP A 162 -8.03 -36.25 2.58
N GLY A 163 -7.87 -34.97 2.93
CA GLY A 163 -7.82 -34.49 4.31
C GLY A 163 -6.48 -34.71 5.02
N ALA A 164 -5.48 -35.32 4.38
CA ALA A 164 -4.16 -35.49 4.93
C ALA A 164 -3.43 -34.13 5.02
N VAL A 165 -2.82 -33.85 6.17
CA VAL A 165 -2.03 -32.62 6.37
C VAL A 165 -0.58 -32.90 6.02
N THR A 166 -0.07 -32.24 4.98
CA THR A 166 1.33 -32.37 4.54
C THR A 166 2.13 -31.11 4.88
N LYS A 167 3.45 -31.27 5.06
CA LYS A 167 4.35 -30.15 5.33
C LYS A 167 4.57 -29.33 4.07
N ASN A 168 4.37 -28.01 4.18
CA ASN A 168 4.66 -27.03 3.14
C ASN A 168 6.03 -26.39 3.40
N PHE A 169 7.07 -26.94 2.79
CA PHE A 169 8.44 -26.43 2.95
C PHE A 169 8.59 -24.97 2.51
N ASN A 170 8.03 -24.58 1.37
CA ASN A 170 8.20 -23.24 0.81
C ASN A 170 7.58 -22.18 1.73
N GLY A 171 6.38 -22.42 2.26
CA GLY A 171 5.75 -21.53 3.23
C GLY A 171 6.54 -21.41 4.53
N ALA A 172 6.95 -22.53 5.10
CA ALA A 172 7.72 -22.58 6.34
C ALA A 172 9.11 -21.91 6.19
N ALA A 173 9.84 -22.17 5.09
CA ALA A 173 11.12 -21.57 4.81
C ALA A 173 11.00 -20.05 4.59
N ALA A 174 10.03 -19.60 3.77
CA ALA A 174 9.78 -18.19 3.55
C ALA A 174 9.42 -17.44 4.84
N ALA A 175 8.63 -18.06 5.72
CA ALA A 175 8.29 -17.52 7.03
C ALA A 175 9.54 -17.35 7.92
N THR A 176 10.36 -18.39 8.01
CA THR A 176 11.61 -18.36 8.81
C THR A 176 12.54 -17.27 8.30
N VAL A 177 12.79 -17.22 6.99
CA VAL A 177 13.64 -16.19 6.37
C VAL A 177 13.08 -14.79 6.66
N SER A 178 11.76 -14.58 6.55
CA SER A 178 11.13 -13.28 6.81
C SER A 178 11.23 -12.85 8.28
N MET A 179 11.14 -13.78 9.23
CA MET A 179 11.32 -13.48 10.65
C MET A 179 12.80 -13.21 10.99
N LEU A 180 13.73 -13.98 10.41
CA LEU A 180 15.16 -13.71 10.54
C LEU A 180 15.54 -12.36 9.95
N PHE A 181 14.90 -11.95 8.85
CA PHE A 181 15.10 -10.64 8.24
C PHE A 181 14.85 -9.49 9.22
N ILE A 182 13.83 -9.59 10.05
CA ILE A 182 13.52 -8.59 11.07
C ILE A 182 14.67 -8.48 12.09
N VAL A 183 15.16 -9.63 12.59
CA VAL A 183 16.24 -9.67 13.55
C VAL A 183 17.55 -9.12 12.93
N VAL A 184 17.86 -9.55 11.72
CA VAL A 184 19.05 -9.10 10.98
C VAL A 184 19.00 -7.61 10.68
N ALA A 185 17.82 -7.09 10.34
CA ALA A 185 17.63 -5.65 10.13
C ALA A 185 17.87 -4.83 11.41
N MET A 186 17.44 -5.32 12.58
CA MET A 186 17.75 -4.67 13.86
C MET A 186 19.25 -4.68 14.16
N VAL A 187 19.93 -5.82 13.92
CA VAL A 187 21.40 -5.92 14.07
C VAL A 187 22.09 -4.93 13.12
N PHE A 188 21.67 -4.89 11.86
CA PHE A 188 22.20 -3.93 10.89
C PHE A 188 21.96 -2.47 11.32
N GLY A 189 20.80 -2.16 11.91
CA GLY A 189 20.51 -0.84 12.48
C GLY A 189 21.47 -0.43 13.59
N VAL A 190 21.81 -1.36 14.49
CA VAL A 190 22.81 -1.13 15.52
C VAL A 190 24.19 -0.92 14.90
N VAL A 191 24.59 -1.73 13.91
CA VAL A 191 25.87 -1.58 13.19
C VAL A 191 25.93 -0.21 12.51
N MET A 192 24.90 0.22 11.81
CA MET A 192 24.84 1.53 11.16
C MET A 192 24.96 2.70 12.16
N LYS A 193 24.35 2.56 13.34
CA LYS A 193 24.42 3.57 14.39
C LYS A 193 25.80 3.66 15.04
N THR A 194 26.46 2.53 15.20
CA THR A 194 27.80 2.42 15.83
C THR A 194 28.89 2.86 14.86
N CYS A 195 28.80 2.42 13.59
CA CYS A 195 29.79 2.69 12.55
C CYS A 195 29.36 3.87 11.66
N LYS A 196 29.20 5.07 12.22
CA LYS A 196 28.69 6.26 11.51
C LYS A 196 29.49 6.64 10.25
N ASN A 197 30.79 6.38 10.22
CA ASN A 197 31.69 6.74 9.12
C ASN A 197 31.81 5.66 8.03
N MET A 198 30.97 4.62 8.07
CA MET A 198 30.97 3.56 7.06
C MET A 198 30.56 4.13 5.69
N LYS A 199 31.38 3.85 4.66
CA LYS A 199 31.08 4.27 3.27
C LYS A 199 29.82 3.57 2.76
N GLU A 200 29.03 4.25 1.94
CA GLU A 200 27.73 3.73 1.44
C GLU A 200 27.85 2.39 0.70
N TRP A 201 28.90 2.22 -0.11
CA TRP A 201 29.13 0.94 -0.80
C TRP A 201 29.39 -0.23 0.18
N LEU A 202 30.07 0.03 1.30
CA LEU A 202 30.33 -0.97 2.33
C LEU A 202 29.06 -1.34 3.10
N LYS A 203 28.18 -0.35 3.38
CA LYS A 203 26.86 -0.60 3.95
C LYS A 203 26.03 -1.51 3.04
N ALA A 204 26.06 -1.26 1.72
CA ALA A 204 25.36 -2.09 0.74
C ALA A 204 25.89 -3.54 0.72
N ILE A 205 27.21 -3.72 0.71
CA ILE A 205 27.82 -5.07 0.77
C ILE A 205 27.41 -5.80 2.05
N VAL A 206 27.51 -5.14 3.22
CA VAL A 206 27.11 -5.74 4.50
C VAL A 206 25.63 -6.13 4.47
N ALA A 207 24.76 -5.28 3.96
CA ALA A 207 23.33 -5.60 3.83
C ALA A 207 23.10 -6.82 2.94
N ILE A 208 23.74 -6.90 1.77
CA ILE A 208 23.61 -8.03 0.83
C ILE A 208 24.14 -9.33 1.47
N VAL A 209 25.30 -9.28 2.11
CA VAL A 209 25.89 -10.46 2.79
C VAL A 209 24.94 -10.95 3.89
N LEU A 210 24.37 -10.04 4.68
CA LEU A 210 23.41 -10.40 5.72
C LEU A 210 22.13 -11.01 5.14
N ILE A 211 21.61 -10.47 4.01
CA ILE A 211 20.45 -11.03 3.31
C ILE A 211 20.75 -12.47 2.84
N VAL A 212 21.88 -12.69 2.20
CA VAL A 212 22.29 -14.02 1.72
C VAL A 212 22.48 -15.01 2.87
N ALA A 213 23.15 -14.58 3.95
CA ALA A 213 23.38 -15.42 5.11
C ALA A 213 22.07 -15.85 5.79
N MET A 214 21.16 -14.90 6.06
CA MET A 214 19.87 -15.23 6.66
C MET A 214 19.01 -16.12 5.76
N PHE A 215 19.05 -15.90 4.44
CA PHE A 215 18.36 -16.75 3.48
C PHE A 215 18.86 -18.20 3.55
N ALA A 216 20.17 -18.39 3.55
CA ALA A 216 20.78 -19.71 3.66
C ALA A 216 20.41 -20.41 4.98
N VAL A 217 20.37 -19.68 6.10
CA VAL A 217 19.95 -20.22 7.40
C VAL A 217 18.47 -20.60 7.38
N GLY A 218 17.60 -19.73 6.88
CA GLY A 218 16.16 -19.98 6.86
C GLY A 218 15.76 -21.15 5.96
N MET A 219 16.48 -21.36 4.85
CA MET A 219 16.30 -22.53 3.99
C MET A 219 16.66 -23.86 4.69
N LYS A 220 17.62 -23.83 5.62
CA LYS A 220 18.04 -25.04 6.36
C LYS A 220 17.19 -25.31 7.61
N CYS A 221 16.56 -24.30 8.17
CA CYS A 221 15.82 -24.37 9.44
C CYS A 221 14.38 -23.87 9.32
N PRO A 222 13.51 -24.48 8.49
CA PRO A 222 12.14 -24.02 8.30
C PRO A 222 11.28 -24.22 9.56
N TRP A 223 10.53 -23.19 9.97
CA TRP A 223 9.60 -23.24 11.10
C TRP A 223 8.20 -23.60 10.61
N TYR A 224 7.72 -24.77 11.02
CA TYR A 224 6.40 -25.27 10.66
C TYR A 224 5.37 -24.80 11.69
N LEU A 225 4.75 -23.65 11.44
CA LEU A 225 3.61 -23.13 12.19
C LEU A 225 2.39 -23.06 11.26
N ASN A 226 1.19 -23.16 11.83
CA ASN A 226 -0.05 -22.95 11.06
C ASN A 226 -0.37 -21.45 10.91
N GLY A 227 -1.36 -21.14 10.06
CA GLY A 227 -1.73 -19.75 9.78
C GLY A 227 -2.19 -18.96 11.02
N ASP A 228 -2.92 -19.59 11.94
CA ASP A 228 -3.36 -18.92 13.18
C ASP A 228 -2.20 -18.58 14.12
N GLN A 229 -1.22 -19.49 14.23
CA GLN A 229 0.00 -19.25 15.01
C GLN A 229 0.79 -18.09 14.40
N TRP A 230 0.89 -18.01 13.06
CA TRP A 230 1.52 -16.90 12.38
C TRP A 230 0.80 -15.58 12.60
N ASN A 231 -0.55 -15.57 12.68
CA ASN A 231 -1.30 -14.37 13.04
C ASN A 231 -0.84 -13.79 14.38
N TYR A 232 -0.64 -14.64 15.41
CA TYR A 232 -0.16 -14.17 16.73
C TYR A 232 1.28 -13.64 16.66
N VAL A 233 2.17 -14.33 15.95
CA VAL A 233 3.58 -13.92 15.79
C VAL A 233 3.65 -12.56 15.09
N ILE A 234 2.88 -12.38 14.00
CA ILE A 234 2.84 -11.13 13.24
C ILE A 234 2.26 -10.00 14.10
N MET A 235 1.20 -10.22 14.88
CA MET A 235 0.62 -9.20 15.76
C MET A 235 1.61 -8.77 16.86
N ALA A 236 2.33 -9.71 17.47
CA ALA A 236 3.39 -9.40 18.42
C ALA A 236 4.52 -8.58 17.78
N TYR A 237 4.91 -8.94 16.56
CA TYR A 237 5.87 -8.19 15.77
C TYR A 237 5.37 -6.75 15.49
N LEU A 238 4.12 -6.57 15.05
CA LEU A 238 3.55 -5.25 14.77
C LEU A 238 3.50 -4.35 16.01
N PHE A 239 3.26 -4.94 17.18
CA PHE A 239 3.36 -4.19 18.43
C PHE A 239 4.77 -3.62 18.62
N LEU A 240 5.80 -4.45 18.46
CA LEU A 240 7.19 -4.02 18.55
C LEU A 240 7.52 -2.97 17.49
N ALA A 241 7.13 -3.19 16.24
CA ALA A 241 7.36 -2.27 15.12
C ALA A 241 6.71 -0.90 15.34
N SER A 242 5.51 -0.87 15.94
CA SER A 242 4.81 0.38 16.25
C SER A 242 5.47 1.18 17.37
N VAL A 243 6.11 0.52 18.34
CA VAL A 243 6.63 1.15 19.56
C VAL A 243 8.13 1.46 19.48
N LEU A 244 8.91 0.64 18.77
CA LEU A 244 10.36 0.79 18.66
C LEU A 244 10.77 2.06 17.88
N PRO A 245 11.95 2.63 18.18
CA PRO A 245 12.48 3.76 17.42
C PRO A 245 12.70 3.40 15.94
N MET A 246 12.47 4.37 15.04
CA MET A 246 12.60 4.16 13.58
C MET A 246 14.01 3.71 13.18
N TRP A 247 15.05 4.26 13.81
CA TRP A 247 16.44 3.94 13.51
C TRP A 247 16.84 2.49 13.80
N LEU A 248 16.11 1.81 14.71
CA LEU A 248 16.46 0.44 15.13
C LEU A 248 15.87 -0.60 14.17
N LEU A 249 14.65 -0.41 13.70
CA LEU A 249 13.93 -1.40 12.91
C LEU A 249 13.58 -0.89 11.50
N MET A 250 12.82 0.19 11.38
CA MET A 250 12.24 0.60 10.08
C MET A 250 13.31 1.04 9.08
N GLN A 251 14.18 1.99 9.44
CA GLN A 251 15.18 2.53 8.51
C GLN A 251 16.15 1.45 7.97
N PRO A 252 16.80 0.62 8.82
CA PRO A 252 17.69 -0.41 8.32
C PRO A 252 16.95 -1.50 7.55
N ARG A 253 15.73 -1.84 7.94
CA ARG A 253 14.91 -2.80 7.22
C ARG A 253 14.51 -2.28 5.84
N ASP A 254 14.03 -1.03 5.73
CA ASP A 254 13.65 -0.43 4.45
C ASP A 254 14.86 -0.34 3.50
N TYR A 255 16.05 -0.03 4.04
CA TYR A 255 17.29 -0.06 3.29
C TYR A 255 17.58 -1.45 2.70
N MET A 256 17.49 -2.50 3.53
CA MET A 256 17.71 -3.88 3.09
C MET A 256 16.61 -4.37 2.15
N THR A 257 15.34 -4.03 2.42
CA THR A 257 14.20 -4.37 1.57
C THR A 257 14.35 -3.78 0.16
N THR A 258 14.98 -2.60 0.03
CA THR A 258 15.23 -2.00 -1.29
C THR A 258 16.07 -2.90 -2.19
N PHE A 259 17.09 -3.57 -1.66
CA PHE A 259 17.89 -4.54 -2.45
C PHE A 259 17.07 -5.75 -2.86
N MET A 260 16.25 -6.28 -1.94
CA MET A 260 15.36 -7.40 -2.23
C MET A 260 14.34 -7.03 -3.31
N LEU A 261 13.75 -5.84 -3.20
CA LEU A 261 12.76 -5.34 -4.14
C LEU A 261 13.35 -5.10 -5.54
N ILE A 262 14.53 -4.50 -5.63
CA ILE A 262 15.25 -4.34 -6.90
C ILE A 262 15.57 -5.73 -7.49
N GLY A 263 16.07 -6.65 -6.68
CA GLY A 263 16.34 -8.03 -7.12
C GLY A 263 15.09 -8.74 -7.63
N MET A 264 13.98 -8.61 -6.92
CA MET A 264 12.68 -9.16 -7.33
C MET A 264 12.19 -8.54 -8.65
N LEU A 265 12.20 -7.21 -8.77
CA LEU A 265 11.75 -6.52 -9.98
C LEU A 265 12.62 -6.84 -11.20
N VAL A 266 13.95 -6.80 -11.03
CA VAL A 266 14.89 -7.15 -12.10
C VAL A 266 14.72 -8.61 -12.48
N GLY A 267 14.66 -9.52 -11.51
CA GLY A 267 14.45 -10.94 -11.77
C GLY A 267 13.11 -11.22 -12.48
N ALA A 268 12.03 -10.58 -12.04
CA ALA A 268 10.72 -10.71 -12.66
C ALA A 268 10.70 -10.12 -14.08
N PHE A 269 11.28 -8.92 -14.28
CA PHE A 269 11.33 -8.25 -15.59
C PHE A 269 12.18 -9.04 -16.59
N VAL A 270 13.38 -9.47 -16.18
CA VAL A 270 14.27 -10.31 -17.01
C VAL A 270 13.61 -11.65 -17.28
N GLY A 271 12.97 -12.26 -16.27
CA GLY A 271 12.22 -13.51 -16.43
C GLY A 271 11.12 -13.42 -17.48
N VAL A 272 10.37 -12.31 -17.53
CA VAL A 272 9.36 -12.06 -18.56
C VAL A 272 10.00 -11.82 -19.94
N LEU A 273 11.08 -11.02 -20.00
CA LEU A 273 11.76 -10.70 -21.27
C LEU A 273 12.38 -11.91 -21.94
N VAL A 274 13.00 -12.80 -21.20
CA VAL A 274 13.71 -13.97 -21.74
C VAL A 274 12.80 -15.20 -21.80
N GLY A 275 11.92 -15.35 -20.82
CA GLY A 275 10.98 -16.47 -20.75
C GLY A 275 9.88 -16.43 -21.79
N HIS A 276 9.53 -15.24 -22.30
CA HIS A 276 8.46 -14.98 -23.27
C HIS A 276 7.16 -15.76 -22.99
N PRO A 277 6.65 -15.78 -21.73
CA PRO A 277 5.50 -16.60 -21.41
C PRO A 277 4.28 -16.16 -22.21
N ASP A 278 3.47 -17.12 -22.63
CA ASP A 278 2.19 -16.84 -23.26
C ASP A 278 1.13 -16.49 -22.20
N MET A 279 0.24 -15.58 -22.57
CA MET A 279 -0.92 -15.21 -21.75
C MET A 279 -2.02 -16.26 -21.94
N ASN A 280 -2.14 -17.17 -20.97
CA ASN A 280 -3.16 -18.22 -20.96
C ASN A 280 -4.51 -17.75 -20.34
N LEU A 281 -4.58 -16.49 -19.88
CA LEU A 281 -5.83 -15.87 -19.47
C LEU A 281 -6.66 -15.44 -20.67
N ASN A 282 -7.99 -15.51 -20.53
CA ASN A 282 -8.90 -14.91 -21.49
C ASN A 282 -8.70 -13.39 -21.56
N ALA A 283 -8.92 -12.80 -22.75
CA ALA A 283 -8.82 -11.34 -22.91
C ALA A 283 -9.90 -10.62 -22.11
N PHE A 284 -11.14 -11.13 -22.13
CA PHE A 284 -12.27 -10.56 -21.43
C PHE A 284 -13.27 -11.68 -21.06
N ASN A 285 -13.71 -11.71 -19.80
CA ASN A 285 -14.64 -12.72 -19.27
C ASN A 285 -16.06 -12.18 -19.07
N GLY A 286 -16.33 -10.94 -19.52
CA GLY A 286 -17.65 -10.31 -19.40
C GLY A 286 -17.72 -9.28 -18.26
N PHE A 287 -18.84 -8.53 -18.23
CA PHE A 287 -19.11 -7.53 -17.19
C PHE A 287 -19.58 -8.15 -15.86
N THR A 288 -19.93 -9.43 -15.87
CA THR A 288 -20.31 -10.20 -14.69
C THR A 288 -19.62 -11.55 -14.73
N VAL A 289 -18.92 -11.89 -13.68
CA VAL A 289 -18.24 -13.18 -13.51
C VAL A 289 -18.83 -13.90 -12.31
N VAL A 290 -19.06 -15.19 -12.43
CA VAL A 290 -19.53 -16.05 -11.35
C VAL A 290 -18.35 -16.91 -10.88
N SER A 291 -18.02 -16.85 -9.59
CA SER A 291 -16.97 -17.67 -8.99
C SER A 291 -17.38 -19.14 -8.93
N SER A 292 -16.44 -20.06 -8.69
CA SER A 292 -16.70 -21.47 -8.42
C SER A 292 -17.66 -21.70 -7.24
N THR A 293 -17.74 -20.75 -6.30
CA THR A 293 -18.66 -20.76 -5.16
C THR A 293 -20.03 -20.13 -5.45
N GLY A 294 -20.32 -19.75 -6.71
CA GLY A 294 -21.60 -19.15 -7.12
C GLY A 294 -21.74 -17.65 -6.83
N VAL A 295 -20.70 -17.00 -6.27
CA VAL A 295 -20.73 -15.57 -5.98
C VAL A 295 -20.59 -14.77 -7.28
N LYS A 296 -21.54 -13.87 -7.54
CA LYS A 296 -21.49 -12.95 -8.69
C LYS A 296 -20.64 -11.74 -8.37
N SER A 297 -19.67 -11.46 -9.24
CA SER A 297 -18.83 -10.26 -9.19
C SER A 297 -19.05 -9.42 -10.44
N TYR A 298 -19.36 -8.14 -10.25
CA TYR A 298 -19.54 -7.19 -11.35
C TYR A 298 -18.24 -6.48 -11.64
N LEU A 299 -17.89 -6.28 -12.92
CA LEU A 299 -16.66 -5.59 -13.31
C LEU A 299 -16.60 -4.20 -12.67
N PHE A 300 -17.70 -3.42 -12.77
CA PHE A 300 -17.86 -2.20 -11.99
C PHE A 300 -18.69 -2.49 -10.73
N PRO A 301 -18.22 -2.19 -9.54
CA PRO A 301 -16.96 -1.51 -9.18
C PRO A 301 -15.80 -2.46 -8.85
N THR A 302 -15.98 -3.79 -8.89
CA THR A 302 -15.08 -4.77 -8.27
C THR A 302 -13.67 -4.74 -8.87
N LEU A 303 -13.54 -4.66 -10.21
CA LEU A 303 -12.23 -4.56 -10.86
C LEU A 303 -11.40 -3.40 -10.26
N PHE A 304 -12.04 -2.25 -10.16
CA PHE A 304 -11.39 -1.01 -9.74
C PHE A 304 -10.89 -1.08 -8.31
N VAL A 305 -11.73 -1.54 -7.37
CA VAL A 305 -11.35 -1.61 -5.95
C VAL A 305 -10.42 -2.78 -5.65
N THR A 306 -10.45 -3.83 -6.44
CA THR A 306 -9.55 -4.98 -6.29
C THR A 306 -8.11 -4.61 -6.67
N ILE A 307 -7.92 -3.81 -7.73
CA ILE A 307 -6.60 -3.28 -8.13
C ILE A 307 -6.38 -1.92 -7.45
N ALA A 308 -6.48 -1.86 -6.13
CA ALA A 308 -6.35 -0.61 -5.42
C ALA A 308 -4.92 -0.05 -5.54
N CYS A 309 -3.91 -0.74 -5.00
CA CYS A 309 -2.56 -0.18 -4.90
C CYS A 309 -1.85 -0.04 -6.26
N GLY A 310 -1.93 -1.03 -7.14
CA GLY A 310 -1.27 -0.99 -8.46
C GLY A 310 -1.79 0.10 -9.41
N ALA A 311 -2.95 0.71 -9.13
CA ALA A 311 -3.54 1.76 -9.94
C ALA A 311 -3.77 3.06 -9.15
N VAL A 312 -4.42 3.01 -7.98
CA VAL A 312 -4.71 4.18 -7.13
C VAL A 312 -4.79 3.77 -5.68
N SER A 313 -3.99 4.34 -4.80
CA SER A 313 -3.97 3.99 -3.38
C SER A 313 -3.94 5.22 -2.47
N GLY A 314 -4.94 5.32 -1.61
CA GLY A 314 -4.98 6.37 -0.59
C GLY A 314 -3.86 6.27 0.44
N PHE A 315 -3.42 5.05 0.75
CA PHE A 315 -2.31 4.80 1.67
C PHE A 315 -1.02 5.51 1.25
N HIS A 316 -0.74 5.58 -0.06
CA HIS A 316 0.44 6.27 -0.59
C HIS A 316 0.52 7.73 -0.17
N SER A 317 -0.61 8.40 -0.08
CA SER A 317 -0.66 9.80 0.36
C SER A 317 -0.25 9.98 1.82
N LEU A 318 -0.53 8.99 2.67
CA LEU A 318 -0.10 8.99 4.08
C LEU A 318 1.42 8.81 4.18
N VAL A 319 2.02 7.98 3.34
CA VAL A 319 3.47 7.79 3.24
C VAL A 319 4.12 9.07 2.67
N SER A 320 3.63 9.55 1.53
CA SER A 320 4.17 10.74 0.85
C SER A 320 4.18 11.97 1.75
N SER A 321 3.08 12.22 2.48
CA SER A 321 2.94 13.39 3.34
C SER A 321 3.48 13.19 4.76
N GLY A 322 3.56 11.94 5.24
CA GLY A 322 4.01 11.64 6.60
C GLY A 322 5.52 11.54 6.77
N THR A 323 6.22 11.04 5.74
CA THR A 323 7.64 10.73 5.80
C THR A 323 8.45 11.34 4.65
N SER A 324 8.10 11.05 3.40
CA SER A 324 8.90 11.49 2.24
C SER A 324 9.01 13.01 2.11
N SER A 325 7.94 13.73 2.45
CA SER A 325 7.92 15.20 2.43
C SER A 325 8.91 15.84 3.40
N LYS A 326 9.31 15.12 4.45
CA LYS A 326 10.27 15.58 5.46
C LYS A 326 11.72 15.22 5.12
N THR A 327 11.92 14.47 4.02
CA THR A 327 13.26 13.99 3.62
C THR A 327 13.68 14.45 2.24
N VAL A 328 12.76 14.94 1.40
CA VAL A 328 13.06 15.50 0.07
C VAL A 328 13.91 16.75 0.20
N LYS A 329 15.15 16.70 -0.30
CA LYS A 329 16.11 17.81 -0.24
C LYS A 329 15.81 18.93 -1.24
N ASN A 330 15.26 18.62 -2.40
CA ASN A 330 14.96 19.58 -3.46
C ASN A 330 13.58 19.33 -4.06
N GLU A 331 12.83 20.40 -4.35
CA GLU A 331 11.49 20.26 -4.93
C GLU A 331 11.46 19.55 -6.29
N LYS A 332 12.52 19.70 -7.11
CA LYS A 332 12.63 18.99 -8.41
C LYS A 332 12.58 17.47 -8.27
N ASP A 333 12.96 16.95 -7.10
CA ASP A 333 12.99 15.51 -6.85
C ASP A 333 11.62 14.94 -6.52
N MET A 334 10.64 15.79 -6.14
CA MET A 334 9.28 15.37 -5.79
C MET A 334 8.57 14.61 -6.92
N LEU A 335 8.79 15.00 -8.19
CA LEU A 335 8.20 14.31 -9.33
C LEU A 335 8.72 12.87 -9.43
N PHE A 336 10.01 12.69 -9.26
CA PHE A 336 10.62 11.35 -9.29
C PHE A 336 10.19 10.50 -8.10
N VAL A 337 10.14 11.09 -6.91
CA VAL A 337 9.78 10.40 -5.67
C VAL A 337 8.29 10.05 -5.64
N GLY A 338 7.39 11.00 -5.89
CA GLY A 338 5.93 10.77 -5.82
C GLY A 338 5.42 10.08 -7.08
N TYR A 339 5.45 10.77 -8.21
CA TYR A 339 4.91 10.26 -9.47
C TYR A 339 5.68 9.03 -9.99
N GLY A 340 7.03 9.10 -9.94
CA GLY A 340 7.90 8.02 -10.45
C GLY A 340 7.77 6.72 -9.66
N ALA A 341 7.63 6.78 -8.33
CA ALA A 341 7.45 5.58 -7.52
C ALA A 341 6.14 4.86 -7.86
N MET A 342 5.03 5.60 -8.05
CA MET A 342 3.76 5.02 -8.46
C MET A 342 3.81 4.39 -9.86
N ILE A 343 4.52 5.02 -10.80
CA ILE A 343 4.74 4.44 -12.14
C ILE A 343 5.46 3.08 -12.05
N LEU A 344 6.47 2.99 -11.21
CA LEU A 344 7.20 1.73 -11.02
C LEU A 344 6.35 0.68 -10.30
N GLU A 345 5.50 1.10 -9.37
CA GLU A 345 4.53 0.20 -8.72
C GLU A 345 3.48 -0.31 -9.70
N THR A 346 2.98 0.54 -10.60
CA THR A 346 2.08 0.12 -11.68
C THR A 346 2.75 -0.92 -12.58
N LEU A 347 4.04 -0.75 -12.90
CA LEU A 347 4.80 -1.74 -13.66
C LEU A 347 4.87 -3.09 -12.92
N LEU A 348 5.06 -3.10 -11.60
CA LEU A 348 4.97 -4.31 -10.79
C LEU A 348 3.58 -4.96 -10.89
N GLY A 349 2.50 -4.16 -10.90
CA GLY A 349 1.13 -4.65 -11.13
C GLY A 349 0.97 -5.30 -12.51
N VAL A 350 1.56 -4.74 -13.56
CA VAL A 350 1.56 -5.35 -14.92
C VAL A 350 2.37 -6.65 -14.93
N ILE A 351 3.51 -6.70 -14.26
CA ILE A 351 4.29 -7.94 -14.12
C ILE A 351 3.44 -9.01 -13.42
N SER A 352 2.73 -8.64 -12.36
CA SER A 352 1.84 -9.56 -11.62
C SER A 352 0.71 -10.12 -12.51
N LEU A 353 0.15 -9.28 -13.38
CA LEU A 353 -0.83 -9.72 -14.38
C LEU A 353 -0.21 -10.70 -15.40
N ILE A 354 1.01 -10.43 -15.87
CA ILE A 354 1.72 -11.33 -16.77
C ILE A 354 1.99 -12.67 -16.09
N VAL A 355 2.41 -12.64 -14.83
CA VAL A 355 2.70 -13.84 -14.05
C VAL A 355 1.46 -14.73 -13.89
N VAL A 356 0.33 -14.17 -13.46
CA VAL A 356 -0.91 -14.96 -13.35
C VAL A 356 -1.38 -15.43 -14.73
N GLY A 357 -1.18 -14.63 -15.77
CA GLY A 357 -1.47 -15.02 -17.15
C GLY A 357 -0.65 -16.20 -17.64
N ALA A 358 0.62 -16.28 -17.25
CA ALA A 358 1.52 -17.36 -17.60
C ALA A 358 1.17 -18.70 -16.93
N VAL A 359 0.77 -18.64 -15.64
CA VAL A 359 0.42 -19.83 -14.85
C VAL A 359 -1.06 -20.19 -14.91
N ALA A 360 -1.86 -19.43 -15.64
CA ALA A 360 -3.30 -19.67 -15.79
C ALA A 360 -3.60 -21.02 -16.47
N VAL A 361 -4.63 -21.69 -16.01
CA VAL A 361 -5.11 -22.95 -16.56
C VAL A 361 -6.57 -22.78 -16.99
N GLY A 362 -6.87 -23.18 -18.24
CA GLY A 362 -8.24 -23.04 -18.77
C GLY A 362 -8.78 -21.61 -18.79
N GLY A 363 -7.91 -20.60 -18.96
CA GLY A 363 -8.30 -19.19 -19.00
C GLY A 363 -8.51 -18.53 -17.65
N LYS A 364 -8.22 -19.22 -16.54
CA LYS A 364 -8.42 -18.76 -15.16
C LYS A 364 -7.14 -18.83 -14.32
N ALA A 365 -7.06 -18.01 -13.29
CA ALA A 365 -6.00 -18.10 -12.29
C ALA A 365 -6.06 -19.44 -11.53
N PRO A 366 -4.92 -20.00 -11.08
CA PRO A 366 -4.88 -21.22 -10.28
C PRO A 366 -5.70 -21.07 -8.99
N GLU A 367 -6.53 -22.08 -8.67
CA GLU A 367 -7.31 -22.14 -7.43
C GLU A 367 -6.49 -22.76 -6.28
N GLY A 368 -6.87 -22.45 -5.04
CA GLY A 368 -6.24 -23.02 -3.83
C GLY A 368 -4.91 -22.40 -3.42
N LEU A 369 -4.37 -21.46 -4.19
CA LEU A 369 -3.13 -20.73 -3.88
C LEU A 369 -3.43 -19.29 -3.49
N THR A 370 -2.62 -18.73 -2.58
CA THR A 370 -2.65 -17.29 -2.32
C THR A 370 -2.04 -16.52 -3.51
N PRO A 371 -2.44 -15.28 -3.76
CA PRO A 371 -1.82 -14.46 -4.81
C PRO A 371 -0.30 -14.34 -4.69
N PHE A 372 0.24 -14.34 -3.48
CA PHE A 372 1.69 -14.35 -3.26
C PHE A 372 2.34 -15.65 -3.73
N GLN A 373 1.70 -16.79 -3.47
CA GLN A 373 2.16 -18.08 -3.95
C GLN A 373 2.10 -18.17 -5.48
N ILE A 374 1.01 -17.68 -6.09
CA ILE A 374 0.88 -17.61 -7.57
C ILE A 374 2.01 -16.78 -8.16
N PHE A 375 2.27 -15.59 -7.61
CA PHE A 375 3.34 -14.71 -8.06
C PHE A 375 4.71 -15.35 -7.92
N SER A 376 4.99 -15.90 -6.72
CA SER A 376 6.30 -16.49 -6.43
C SER A 376 6.59 -17.72 -7.28
N GLN A 377 5.61 -18.61 -7.46
CA GLN A 377 5.72 -19.80 -8.29
C GLN A 377 5.91 -19.44 -9.77
N GLY A 378 5.15 -18.46 -10.27
CA GLY A 378 5.27 -18.04 -11.65
C GLY A 378 6.64 -17.43 -11.97
N ILE A 379 7.15 -16.53 -11.12
CA ILE A 379 8.49 -15.97 -11.30
C ILE A 379 9.57 -17.05 -11.12
N ALA A 380 9.40 -17.97 -10.15
CA ALA A 380 10.34 -19.09 -9.97
C ALA A 380 10.44 -19.96 -11.23
N GLY A 381 9.29 -20.25 -11.89
CA GLY A 381 9.27 -20.95 -13.17
C GLY A 381 9.97 -20.21 -14.31
N PHE A 382 9.96 -18.87 -14.30
CA PHE A 382 10.76 -18.09 -15.25
C PHE A 382 12.26 -18.17 -14.94
N LEU A 383 12.64 -18.06 -13.67
CA LEU A 383 14.04 -18.09 -13.23
C LEU A 383 14.67 -19.48 -13.34
N GLU A 384 13.87 -20.54 -13.28
CA GLU A 384 14.31 -21.91 -13.50
C GLU A 384 14.91 -22.10 -14.90
N LYS A 385 14.38 -21.40 -15.91
CA LYS A 385 14.94 -21.38 -17.27
C LYS A 385 16.38 -20.82 -17.33
N PHE A 386 16.79 -20.09 -16.30
CA PHE A 386 18.17 -19.60 -16.13
C PHE A 386 19.04 -20.49 -15.24
N GLY A 387 18.57 -21.70 -14.90
CA GLY A 387 19.32 -22.65 -14.09
C GLY A 387 19.23 -22.43 -12.59
N LEU A 388 18.35 -21.54 -12.10
CA LEU A 388 18.09 -21.39 -10.66
C LEU A 388 17.15 -22.51 -10.18
N PRO A 389 17.47 -23.24 -9.09
CA PRO A 389 16.57 -24.25 -8.55
C PRO A 389 15.22 -23.64 -8.18
N ASN A 390 14.12 -24.25 -8.63
CA ASN A 390 12.76 -23.74 -8.43
C ASN A 390 12.43 -23.44 -6.97
N SER A 391 12.79 -24.33 -6.03
CA SER A 391 12.55 -24.14 -4.60
C SER A 391 13.26 -22.89 -4.05
N VAL A 392 14.51 -22.65 -4.46
CA VAL A 392 15.28 -21.46 -4.04
C VAL A 392 14.64 -20.19 -4.58
N ALA A 393 14.31 -20.17 -5.86
CA ALA A 393 13.66 -19.02 -6.50
C ALA A 393 12.27 -18.74 -5.89
N ASN A 394 11.48 -19.78 -5.62
CA ASN A 394 10.15 -19.66 -5.01
C ASN A 394 10.23 -19.08 -3.59
N VAL A 395 11.08 -19.63 -2.73
CA VAL A 395 11.25 -19.14 -1.35
C VAL A 395 11.77 -17.69 -1.37
N PHE A 396 12.73 -17.37 -2.26
CA PHE A 396 13.23 -15.99 -2.40
C PHE A 396 12.13 -15.02 -2.81
N MET A 397 11.35 -15.35 -3.82
CA MET A 397 10.24 -14.50 -4.28
C MET A 397 9.14 -14.37 -3.22
N THR A 398 8.77 -15.45 -2.54
CA THR A 398 7.79 -15.43 -1.44
C THR A 398 8.28 -14.56 -0.28
N MET A 399 9.58 -14.65 0.07
CA MET A 399 10.20 -13.77 1.06
C MET A 399 10.12 -12.30 0.63
N CYS A 400 10.46 -11.97 -0.62
CA CYS A 400 10.41 -10.60 -1.13
C CYS A 400 9.01 -10.00 -1.03
N VAL A 401 7.98 -10.71 -1.51
CA VAL A 401 6.58 -10.23 -1.48
C VAL A 401 6.07 -10.12 -0.04
N SER A 402 6.41 -11.08 0.81
CA SER A 402 6.03 -11.05 2.23
C SER A 402 6.74 -9.92 2.98
N ALA A 403 8.01 -9.63 2.67
CA ALA A 403 8.74 -8.52 3.23
C ALA A 403 8.11 -7.17 2.86
N LEU A 404 7.63 -7.00 1.62
CA LEU A 404 6.88 -5.82 1.20
C LEU A 404 5.60 -5.65 2.02
N ALA A 405 4.83 -6.73 2.19
CA ALA A 405 3.60 -6.70 3.00
C ALA A 405 3.90 -6.35 4.46
N LEU A 406 4.94 -6.94 5.07
CA LEU A 406 5.35 -6.64 6.44
C LEU A 406 5.85 -5.20 6.58
N THR A 407 6.57 -4.65 5.58
CA THR A 407 7.01 -3.25 5.57
C THR A 407 5.84 -2.29 5.58
N SER A 408 4.83 -2.56 4.76
CA SER A 408 3.59 -1.77 4.76
C SER A 408 2.84 -1.89 6.09
N LEU A 409 2.77 -3.09 6.68
CA LEU A 409 2.13 -3.33 7.97
C LEU A 409 2.76 -2.52 9.11
N ASP A 410 4.10 -2.38 9.14
CA ASP A 410 4.77 -1.59 10.16
C ASP A 410 4.43 -0.11 10.07
N SER A 411 4.44 0.42 8.86
CA SER A 411 4.04 1.80 8.58
C SER A 411 2.58 2.02 8.98
N VAL A 412 1.70 1.08 8.63
CA VAL A 412 0.27 1.12 8.96
C VAL A 412 0.02 1.03 10.46
N ALA A 413 0.72 0.16 11.18
CA ALA A 413 0.58 0.05 12.64
C ALA A 413 0.95 1.37 13.35
N ARG A 414 1.98 2.07 12.85
CA ARG A 414 2.36 3.41 13.35
C ARG A 414 1.33 4.47 12.98
N ILE A 415 0.89 4.51 11.72
CA ILE A 415 -0.10 5.47 11.24
C ILE A 415 -1.40 5.27 11.99
N GLY A 416 -1.86 4.02 12.19
CA GLY A 416 -3.06 3.69 12.95
C GLY A 416 -2.98 4.17 14.39
N ARG A 417 -1.86 3.89 15.07
CA ARG A 417 -1.60 4.43 16.40
C ARG A 417 -1.65 5.96 16.44
N MET A 418 -0.96 6.63 15.49
CA MET A 418 -0.93 8.10 15.43
C MET A 418 -2.30 8.68 15.13
N SER A 419 -3.05 8.12 14.19
CA SER A 419 -4.41 8.53 13.87
C SER A 419 -5.35 8.38 15.07
N PHE A 420 -5.22 7.29 15.83
CA PHE A 420 -5.96 7.11 17.10
C PHE A 420 -5.59 8.17 18.14
N GLN A 421 -4.30 8.43 18.32
CA GLN A 421 -3.84 9.47 19.24
C GLN A 421 -4.36 10.86 18.84
N GLU A 422 -4.32 11.21 17.55
CA GLU A 422 -4.79 12.48 17.01
C GLU A 422 -6.29 12.73 17.23
N LEU A 423 -7.11 11.67 17.27
CA LEU A 423 -8.55 11.79 17.57
C LEU A 423 -8.80 12.39 18.95
N PHE A 424 -7.96 12.05 19.92
CA PHE A 424 -8.10 12.45 21.33
C PHE A 424 -7.14 13.58 21.72
N MET A 425 -6.21 13.96 20.86
CA MET A 425 -5.38 15.14 21.06
C MET A 425 -6.24 16.41 20.93
N GLY A 426 -6.25 17.22 21.98
CA GLY A 426 -6.82 18.56 21.97
C GLY A 426 -5.91 19.58 21.29
N ASP A 427 -6.22 20.87 21.48
CA ASP A 427 -5.41 21.99 20.96
C ASP A 427 -4.05 22.15 21.70
N THR A 428 -3.90 21.52 22.86
CA THR A 428 -2.70 21.56 23.69
C THR A 428 -1.81 20.36 23.42
N THR A 429 -0.60 20.61 22.92
CA THR A 429 0.48 19.62 22.81
C THR A 429 1.15 19.32 24.17
N ASP A 430 0.83 20.12 25.20
CA ASP A 430 1.39 19.97 26.55
C ASP A 430 0.69 18.86 27.32
N THR A 431 1.32 17.69 27.38
CA THR A 431 0.81 16.51 28.08
C THR A 431 0.59 16.71 29.57
N SER A 432 1.20 17.73 30.19
CA SER A 432 1.05 18.02 31.61
C SER A 432 -0.37 18.52 31.95
N LYS A 433 -0.99 19.25 31.03
CA LYS A 433 -2.30 19.90 31.17
C LYS A 433 -3.48 19.01 30.71
N MET A 434 -3.21 17.81 30.19
CA MET A 434 -4.26 16.90 29.70
C MET A 434 -4.94 16.18 30.87
N PRO A 435 -6.27 15.97 30.81
CA PRO A 435 -6.99 15.12 31.78
C PRO A 435 -6.52 13.66 31.68
N VAL A 436 -6.69 12.90 32.78
CA VAL A 436 -6.17 11.52 32.90
C VAL A 436 -6.64 10.60 31.76
N TRP A 437 -7.92 10.65 31.41
CA TRP A 437 -8.48 9.85 30.33
C TRP A 437 -7.81 10.14 28.97
N GLN A 438 -7.50 11.40 28.72
CA GLN A 438 -6.83 11.82 27.50
C GLN A 438 -5.37 11.34 27.46
N LYS A 439 -4.65 11.40 28.61
CA LYS A 439 -3.30 10.84 28.75
C LYS A 439 -3.27 9.35 28.47
N ILE A 440 -4.28 8.59 28.91
CA ILE A 440 -4.39 7.15 28.66
C ILE A 440 -4.62 6.90 27.17
N LEU A 441 -5.60 7.56 26.55
CA LEU A 441 -5.94 7.35 25.13
C LEU A 441 -4.82 7.82 24.18
N THR A 442 -4.06 8.84 24.55
CA THR A 442 -2.92 9.32 23.76
C THR A 442 -1.59 8.60 24.06
N ASN A 443 -1.60 7.66 25.04
CA ASN A 443 -0.42 6.85 25.34
C ASN A 443 -0.09 5.94 24.15
N LYS A 444 1.18 5.93 23.72
CA LYS A 444 1.61 5.17 22.54
C LYS A 444 1.38 3.65 22.67
N TYR A 445 1.55 3.10 23.86
CA TYR A 445 1.35 1.67 24.10
C TYR A 445 -0.14 1.31 24.04
N PHE A 446 -0.98 2.09 24.72
CA PHE A 446 -2.42 1.89 24.75
C PHE A 446 -3.02 2.02 23.33
N ALA A 447 -2.67 3.10 22.61
CA ALA A 447 -3.15 3.34 21.26
C ALA A 447 -2.71 2.21 20.29
N THR A 448 -1.49 1.66 20.45
CA THR A 448 -1.02 0.52 19.67
C THR A 448 -1.84 -0.74 19.96
N VAL A 449 -2.03 -1.07 21.25
CA VAL A 449 -2.79 -2.26 21.66
C VAL A 449 -4.22 -2.21 21.11
N ILE A 450 -4.91 -1.08 21.28
CA ILE A 450 -6.28 -0.91 20.76
C ILE A 450 -6.33 -1.07 19.24
N THR A 451 -5.41 -0.44 18.50
CA THR A 451 -5.36 -0.54 17.05
C THR A 451 -5.12 -1.98 16.60
N LEU A 452 -4.15 -2.67 17.19
CA LEU A 452 -3.85 -4.06 16.83
C LEU A 452 -4.96 -5.03 17.27
N PHE A 453 -5.60 -4.80 18.39
CA PHE A 453 -6.73 -5.61 18.86
C PHE A 453 -7.90 -5.59 17.87
N PHE A 454 -8.35 -4.42 17.44
CA PHE A 454 -9.43 -4.34 16.46
C PHE A 454 -8.99 -4.84 15.08
N GLY A 455 -7.74 -4.58 14.68
CA GLY A 455 -7.17 -5.15 13.45
C GLY A 455 -7.16 -6.68 13.48
N TYR A 456 -6.80 -7.30 14.60
CA TYR A 456 -6.83 -8.74 14.79
C TYR A 456 -8.24 -9.33 14.74
N LEU A 457 -9.23 -8.67 15.35
CA LEU A 457 -10.62 -9.12 15.26
C LEU A 457 -11.10 -9.19 13.82
N LEU A 458 -10.79 -8.17 13.01
CA LEU A 458 -11.11 -8.16 11.58
C LEU A 458 -10.31 -9.19 10.79
N CYS A 459 -9.07 -9.50 11.20
CA CYS A 459 -8.20 -10.50 10.57
C CYS A 459 -8.82 -11.91 10.59
N LYS A 460 -9.65 -12.24 11.59
CA LYS A 460 -10.35 -13.53 11.68
C LYS A 460 -11.28 -13.82 10.52
N GLY A 461 -11.72 -12.79 9.79
CA GLY A 461 -12.52 -12.94 8.58
C GLY A 461 -11.77 -13.51 7.38
N GLY A 462 -10.44 -13.61 7.46
CA GLY A 462 -9.59 -14.00 6.35
C GLY A 462 -9.41 -12.89 5.30
N TYR A 463 -8.30 -12.92 4.57
CA TYR A 463 -7.96 -11.85 3.62
C TYR A 463 -8.97 -11.73 2.47
N SER A 464 -9.51 -12.82 1.96
CA SER A 464 -10.47 -12.82 0.86
C SER A 464 -11.78 -12.09 1.19
N ASN A 465 -12.24 -12.19 2.45
CA ASN A 465 -13.44 -11.48 2.90
C ASN A 465 -13.15 -9.99 3.19
N VAL A 466 -11.98 -9.65 3.73
CA VAL A 466 -11.62 -8.28 4.10
C VAL A 466 -11.16 -7.46 2.89
N TRP A 467 -10.59 -8.11 1.87
CA TRP A 467 -9.97 -7.44 0.72
C TRP A 467 -10.90 -6.48 -0.03
N PRO A 468 -12.17 -6.80 -0.35
CA PRO A 468 -13.06 -5.88 -1.05
C PRO A 468 -13.33 -4.59 -0.25
N LEU A 469 -13.50 -4.71 1.07
CA LEU A 469 -13.72 -3.55 1.94
C LEU A 469 -12.43 -2.74 2.10
N PHE A 470 -11.29 -3.40 2.28
CA PHE A 470 -9.97 -2.75 2.29
C PHE A 470 -9.71 -1.96 1.00
N GLY A 471 -9.91 -2.58 -0.16
CA GLY A 471 -9.70 -1.93 -1.46
C GLY A 471 -10.60 -0.70 -1.65
N SER A 472 -11.88 -0.83 -1.28
CA SER A 472 -12.85 0.27 -1.34
C SER A 472 -12.47 1.43 -0.41
N ALA A 473 -12.10 1.13 0.83
CA ALA A 473 -11.66 2.13 1.80
C ALA A 473 -10.36 2.83 1.36
N ASN A 474 -9.41 2.06 0.81
CA ASN A 474 -8.15 2.58 0.31
C ASN A 474 -8.35 3.59 -0.84
N GLN A 475 -9.21 3.25 -1.78
CA GLN A 475 -9.52 4.13 -2.89
C GLN A 475 -10.42 5.31 -2.48
N MET A 476 -11.30 5.14 -1.49
CA MET A 476 -12.03 6.27 -0.92
C MET A 476 -11.08 7.26 -0.25
N LEU A 477 -10.07 6.78 0.48
CA LEU A 477 -9.02 7.64 1.01
C LEU A 477 -8.32 8.42 -0.12
N ALA A 478 -8.01 7.76 -1.24
CA ALA A 478 -7.44 8.43 -2.42
C ALA A 478 -8.35 9.55 -2.95
N ALA A 479 -9.65 9.29 -3.07
CA ALA A 479 -10.63 10.29 -3.49
C ALA A 479 -10.66 11.50 -2.54
N LEU A 480 -10.70 11.25 -1.22
CA LEU A 480 -10.69 12.31 -0.20
C LEU A 480 -9.40 13.14 -0.25
N VAL A 481 -8.26 12.50 -0.46
CA VAL A 481 -6.96 13.17 -0.63
C VAL A 481 -6.95 14.02 -1.90
N LEU A 482 -7.43 13.51 -3.03
CA LEU A 482 -7.53 14.28 -4.28
C LEU A 482 -8.38 15.54 -4.10
N ILE A 483 -9.49 15.45 -3.36
CA ILE A 483 -10.32 16.62 -3.02
C ILE A 483 -9.52 17.60 -2.15
N GLY A 484 -8.82 17.11 -1.11
CA GLY A 484 -8.00 17.95 -0.23
C GLY A 484 -6.87 18.66 -0.99
N VAL A 485 -6.19 17.96 -1.91
CA VAL A 485 -5.17 18.54 -2.80
C VAL A 485 -5.79 19.58 -3.76
N ALA A 486 -6.99 19.32 -4.30
CA ALA A 486 -7.69 20.28 -5.16
C ALA A 486 -8.05 21.57 -4.40
N VAL A 487 -8.52 21.46 -3.15
CA VAL A 487 -8.76 22.61 -2.25
C VAL A 487 -7.48 23.41 -2.00
N PHE A 488 -6.38 22.71 -1.67
CA PHE A 488 -5.07 23.35 -1.49
C PHE A 488 -4.58 24.07 -2.74
N LEU A 489 -4.61 23.42 -3.91
CA LEU A 489 -4.18 24.05 -5.17
C LEU A 489 -5.01 25.27 -5.51
N LYS A 490 -6.35 25.20 -5.31
CA LYS A 490 -7.23 26.32 -5.52
C LYS A 490 -6.94 27.47 -4.56
N ALA A 491 -6.78 27.20 -3.27
CA ALA A 491 -6.44 28.20 -2.26
C ALA A 491 -5.10 28.89 -2.53
N THR A 492 -4.20 28.24 -3.27
CA THR A 492 -2.89 28.79 -3.66
C THR A 492 -2.84 29.26 -5.11
N ASN A 493 -4.00 29.49 -5.75
CA ASN A 493 -4.15 29.97 -7.14
C ASN A 493 -3.41 29.11 -8.18
N ARG A 494 -3.35 27.79 -7.97
CA ARG A 494 -2.74 26.83 -8.89
C ARG A 494 -3.79 26.09 -9.70
N LYS A 495 -3.38 25.61 -10.89
CA LYS A 495 -4.28 24.82 -11.76
C LYS A 495 -4.64 23.50 -11.06
N HIS A 496 -5.93 23.21 -10.95
CA HIS A 496 -6.47 22.06 -10.19
C HIS A 496 -7.54 21.26 -10.94
N ALA A 497 -8.01 21.74 -12.09
CA ALA A 497 -9.12 21.11 -12.84
C ALA A 497 -8.82 19.65 -13.25
N MET A 498 -7.54 19.29 -13.46
CA MET A 498 -7.12 17.93 -13.80
C MET A 498 -7.41 16.90 -12.70
N LEU A 499 -7.67 17.35 -11.46
CA LEU A 499 -8.01 16.46 -10.35
C LEU A 499 -9.50 16.09 -10.31
N TYR A 500 -10.37 16.83 -11.00
CA TYR A 500 -11.81 16.60 -10.94
C TYR A 500 -12.25 15.26 -11.53
N PRO A 501 -11.81 14.84 -12.74
CA PRO A 501 -12.20 13.55 -13.28
C PRO A 501 -11.77 12.38 -12.39
N PRO A 502 -10.49 12.25 -11.95
CA PRO A 502 -10.09 11.21 -11.03
C PRO A 502 -10.90 11.19 -9.73
N MET A 503 -11.12 12.36 -9.13
CA MET A 503 -11.88 12.53 -7.90
C MET A 503 -13.31 12.00 -8.03
N LEU A 504 -14.03 12.40 -9.08
CA LEU A 504 -15.42 12.00 -9.29
C LEU A 504 -15.56 10.49 -9.58
N ILE A 505 -14.68 9.96 -10.44
CA ILE A 505 -14.67 8.54 -10.77
C ILE A 505 -14.37 7.72 -9.51
N MET A 506 -13.37 8.13 -8.73
CA MET A 506 -13.01 7.41 -7.50
C MET A 506 -14.12 7.44 -6.45
N LEU A 507 -14.82 8.57 -6.29
CA LEU A 507 -15.99 8.64 -5.40
C LEU A 507 -17.10 7.69 -5.88
N ALA A 508 -17.44 7.69 -7.17
CA ALA A 508 -18.47 6.82 -7.72
C ALA A 508 -18.12 5.33 -7.52
N VAL A 509 -16.90 4.94 -7.88
CA VAL A 509 -16.40 3.56 -7.71
C VAL A 509 -16.47 3.11 -6.24
N THR A 510 -15.93 3.92 -5.34
CA THR A 510 -15.74 3.51 -3.94
C THR A 510 -17.04 3.48 -3.16
N PHE A 511 -17.93 4.46 -3.33
CA PHE A 511 -19.24 4.43 -2.70
C PHE A 511 -20.08 3.23 -3.19
N THR A 512 -20.09 2.97 -4.50
CA THR A 512 -20.78 1.80 -5.06
C THR A 512 -20.22 0.50 -4.48
N ALA A 513 -18.88 0.38 -4.38
CA ALA A 513 -18.25 -0.82 -3.86
C ALA A 513 -18.55 -1.06 -2.38
N ILE A 514 -18.52 -0.02 -1.54
CA ILE A 514 -18.83 -0.18 -0.12
C ILE A 514 -20.31 -0.48 0.07
N VAL A 515 -21.22 0.13 -0.70
CA VAL A 515 -22.65 -0.21 -0.68
C VAL A 515 -22.87 -1.67 -1.05
N PHE A 516 -22.19 -2.19 -2.08
CA PHE A 516 -22.28 -3.61 -2.44
C PHE A 516 -21.75 -4.53 -1.33
N ASN A 517 -20.68 -4.11 -0.64
CA ASN A 517 -20.16 -4.85 0.52
C ASN A 517 -21.18 -4.87 1.67
N VAL A 518 -21.86 -3.75 1.95
CA VAL A 518 -22.93 -3.67 2.95
C VAL A 518 -24.08 -4.62 2.57
N ILE A 519 -24.57 -4.52 1.34
CA ILE A 519 -25.67 -5.38 0.84
C ILE A 519 -25.29 -6.85 0.95
N GLY A 520 -24.09 -7.24 0.50
CA GLY A 520 -23.61 -8.62 0.55
C GLY A 520 -23.53 -9.17 2.00
N ASN A 521 -23.02 -8.37 2.94
CA ASN A 521 -22.98 -8.76 4.35
C ASN A 521 -24.38 -8.88 4.97
N VAL A 522 -25.31 -7.97 4.65
CA VAL A 522 -26.72 -8.06 5.11
C VAL A 522 -27.39 -9.32 4.56
N GLN A 523 -27.17 -9.66 3.28
CA GLN A 523 -27.70 -10.90 2.69
C GLN A 523 -27.17 -12.15 3.38
N LYS A 524 -25.87 -12.18 3.77
CA LYS A 524 -25.30 -13.28 4.55
C LYS A 524 -25.96 -13.41 5.93
N PHE A 525 -26.28 -12.29 6.60
CA PHE A 525 -27.04 -12.31 7.86
C PHE A 525 -28.44 -12.86 7.67
N GLN A 526 -29.15 -12.43 6.62
CA GLN A 526 -30.49 -12.95 6.29
C GLN A 526 -30.47 -14.44 5.96
N ALA A 527 -29.42 -14.93 5.32
CA ALA A 527 -29.22 -16.34 5.00
C ALA A 527 -28.74 -17.19 6.20
N GLY A 528 -28.49 -16.59 7.37
CA GLY A 528 -27.99 -17.28 8.56
C GLY A 528 -26.56 -17.82 8.44
N THR A 529 -25.80 -17.38 7.44
CA THR A 529 -24.41 -17.80 7.18
C THR A 529 -23.36 -16.84 7.74
N ALA A 530 -23.80 -15.67 8.24
CA ALA A 530 -22.92 -14.64 8.79
C ALA A 530 -22.62 -14.86 10.27
N THR A 531 -21.41 -14.46 10.67
CA THR A 531 -21.03 -14.35 12.07
C THR A 531 -20.79 -12.88 12.44
N PHE A 532 -21.09 -12.50 13.71
CA PHE A 532 -20.87 -11.13 14.13
C PHE A 532 -19.39 -10.73 14.06
N LEU A 533 -18.48 -11.63 14.42
CA LEU A 533 -17.03 -11.35 14.43
C LEU A 533 -16.43 -11.16 13.04
N VAL A 534 -17.04 -11.71 11.99
CA VAL A 534 -16.54 -11.60 10.62
C VAL A 534 -17.36 -10.56 9.85
N GLU A 535 -18.62 -10.88 9.51
CA GLU A 535 -19.48 -10.01 8.69
C GLU A 535 -20.01 -8.80 9.46
N GLY A 536 -20.31 -8.96 10.76
CA GLY A 536 -20.85 -7.88 11.59
C GLY A 536 -19.87 -6.75 11.81
N LEU A 537 -18.60 -7.06 12.13
CA LEU A 537 -17.56 -6.04 12.27
C LEU A 537 -17.26 -5.34 10.94
N GLN A 538 -17.23 -6.08 9.82
CA GLN A 538 -17.06 -5.48 8.50
C GLN A 538 -18.22 -4.54 8.15
N LEU A 539 -19.46 -4.94 8.47
CA LEU A 539 -20.65 -4.11 8.25
C LEU A 539 -20.57 -2.80 9.03
N ILE A 540 -20.20 -2.87 10.31
CA ILE A 540 -20.02 -1.68 11.16
C ILE A 540 -18.97 -0.75 10.54
N VAL A 541 -17.79 -1.28 10.21
CA VAL A 541 -16.71 -0.49 9.61
C VAL A 541 -17.15 0.11 8.27
N ALA A 542 -17.83 -0.66 7.41
CA ALA A 542 -18.32 -0.18 6.11
C ALA A 542 -19.31 1.00 6.26
N VAL A 543 -20.26 0.90 7.18
CA VAL A 543 -21.22 1.98 7.46
C VAL A 543 -20.50 3.24 7.97
N PHE A 544 -19.56 3.10 8.90
CA PHE A 544 -18.76 4.24 9.37
C PHE A 544 -17.95 4.87 8.24
N LEU A 545 -17.33 4.09 7.36
CA LEU A 545 -16.56 4.59 6.22
C LEU A 545 -17.45 5.37 5.24
N ILE A 546 -18.68 4.90 4.97
CA ILE A 546 -19.65 5.63 4.13
C ILE A 546 -19.98 6.98 4.74
N VAL A 547 -20.39 6.99 6.02
CA VAL A 547 -20.79 8.22 6.72
C VAL A 547 -19.63 9.22 6.78
N LEU A 548 -18.45 8.77 7.20
CA LEU A 548 -17.26 9.61 7.27
C LEU A 548 -16.83 10.11 5.89
N GLY A 549 -16.84 9.23 4.89
CA GLY A 549 -16.51 9.57 3.50
C GLY A 549 -17.45 10.67 2.96
N ILE A 550 -18.76 10.55 3.19
CA ILE A 550 -19.75 11.56 2.80
C ILE A 550 -19.49 12.90 3.51
N ILE A 551 -19.28 12.87 4.84
CA ILE A 551 -19.03 14.09 5.61
C ILE A 551 -17.79 14.82 5.11
N VAL A 552 -16.66 14.09 4.96
CA VAL A 552 -15.40 14.67 4.49
C VAL A 552 -15.54 15.17 3.06
N ALA A 553 -16.12 14.38 2.14
CA ALA A 553 -16.31 14.77 0.75
C ALA A 553 -17.19 16.04 0.62
N ILE A 554 -18.34 16.09 1.31
CA ILE A 554 -19.23 17.25 1.29
C ILE A 554 -18.53 18.49 1.86
N THR A 555 -17.81 18.33 2.99
CA THR A 555 -17.11 19.45 3.62
C THR A 555 -16.03 20.04 2.70
N CYS A 556 -15.24 19.16 2.08
CA CYS A 556 -14.20 19.56 1.14
C CYS A 556 -14.76 20.16 -0.15
N ILE A 557 -15.83 19.58 -0.73
CA ILE A 557 -16.47 20.09 -1.94
C ILE A 557 -17.15 21.46 -1.68
N LYS A 558 -17.85 21.60 -0.55
CA LYS A 558 -18.41 22.89 -0.14
C LYS A 558 -17.33 23.98 -0.08
N LYS A 559 -16.18 23.68 0.54
CA LYS A 559 -15.07 24.65 0.60
C LYS A 559 -14.52 24.96 -0.79
N LEU A 560 -14.41 23.95 -1.65
CA LEU A 560 -13.98 24.12 -3.04
C LEU A 560 -14.92 25.03 -3.83
N VAL A 561 -16.24 24.96 -3.62
CA VAL A 561 -17.24 25.80 -4.28
C VAL A 561 -17.25 27.21 -3.69
N LEU A 562 -17.27 27.35 -2.37
CA LEU A 562 -17.30 28.64 -1.67
C LEU A 562 -16.13 29.55 -2.03
N MET A 563 -14.90 28.99 -2.13
CA MET A 563 -13.73 29.76 -2.60
C MET A 563 -13.89 30.33 -4.01
N LYS A 564 -14.77 29.76 -4.84
CA LYS A 564 -15.10 30.35 -6.16
C LYS A 564 -15.94 31.61 -6.02
N LYS A 565 -16.87 31.65 -5.06
CA LYS A 565 -17.71 32.83 -4.80
C LYS A 565 -16.89 33.98 -4.20
N GLU A 566 -16.08 33.68 -3.16
CA GLU A 566 -15.22 34.70 -2.51
C GLU A 566 -14.22 35.37 -3.47
N ASN A 567 -13.70 34.61 -4.45
CA ASN A 567 -12.80 35.16 -5.46
C ASN A 567 -13.54 35.91 -6.57
N ALA A 568 -14.79 35.56 -6.88
CA ALA A 568 -15.63 36.31 -7.82
C ALA A 568 -16.07 37.64 -7.21
N GLU A 569 -16.53 37.63 -5.96
CA GLU A 569 -16.91 38.85 -5.23
C GLU A 569 -15.75 39.84 -5.03
N LYS A 570 -14.54 39.33 -4.84
CA LYS A 570 -13.31 40.16 -4.78
C LYS A 570 -12.84 40.67 -6.15
N ALA A 571 -13.28 40.08 -7.24
CA ALA A 571 -12.98 40.57 -8.60
C ALA A 571 -14.02 41.57 -9.12
N GLU A 572 -15.20 41.61 -8.51
CA GLU A 572 -16.27 42.56 -8.80
C GLU A 572 -16.25 43.80 -7.88
N ALA A 573 -15.53 43.74 -6.76
CA ALA A 573 -15.29 44.86 -5.85
C ALA A 573 -13.91 45.52 -6.13
#